data_277697d79a12a73dbc10b6b7d3821833
#
_entry.id   277697d79a12a73dbc10b6b7d3821833
#
_cell.length_a   1.000
_cell.length_b   1.000
_cell.length_c   1.000
_cell.angle_alpha   90.00
_cell.angle_beta   90.00
_cell.angle_gamma   90.00
#
_symmetry.space_group_name_H-M   'P 1'
#
loop_
_entity.id
_entity.type
_entity.pdbx_description
1 polymer ?
#
loop_
_entity_poly.entity_id
_entity_poly.type
_entity_poly.pdbx_seq_one_letter_code
_entity_poly.pdbx_strand_id
1 'polypeptide(L)'
;MLRLHFTAEDLLRVSFAAEPAPLTELVTAMALLQRRSVPPLLSEWQRRTRRALPARAGILTSLVPPSARGPMFLDPLSRGLEDGLDTVLRSPAARVRSELDHVCPAVRPRTPWVRRLAGQDREAWQLLEDALRDAYDTVLAGSWDHVRSAFDTERAWRTRLLADHGLLVTLAGLGPGGRREGTRLIYDCPEDAEGHLSGHGVVLLPSVLWQGRPLVALRDDGPSVLLYASTATLPLLGPGSDGASPTGLAALLGRTRAAVLHLLVRQHTTTGLARELRIGKSSASEHAKALRAARLVCTQRDGNVAWHWCTPLGLDLLAATGQAADRSDRTGNGPGPAARSPRTGP
;
A
#
# COMPACT_ATOMS: atom_id res chain seq x y z
N MET A 1 -17.93 -3.48 8.21
CA MET A 1 -17.01 -2.86 9.21
C MET A 1 -16.07 -3.93 9.73
N LEU A 2 -14.76 -3.65 9.85
CA LEU A 2 -13.81 -4.56 10.50
C LEU A 2 -13.69 -4.15 11.98
N ARG A 3 -14.00 -5.07 12.89
CA ARG A 3 -13.88 -4.89 14.34
C ARG A 3 -12.79 -5.81 14.89
N LEU A 4 -11.76 -5.24 15.50
CA LEU A 4 -10.66 -5.99 16.11
C LEU A 4 -10.68 -5.80 17.62
N HIS A 5 -10.77 -6.90 18.35
CA HIS A 5 -10.79 -6.93 19.80
C HIS A 5 -9.39 -7.24 20.31
N PHE A 6 -8.84 -6.31 21.08
CA PHE A 6 -7.53 -6.43 21.70
C PHE A 6 -7.68 -6.78 23.17
N THR A 7 -6.85 -7.67 23.67
CA THR A 7 -6.62 -7.84 25.11
C THR A 7 -5.64 -6.76 25.60
N ALA A 8 -5.49 -6.63 26.92
CA ALA A 8 -4.48 -5.74 27.49
C ALA A 8 -3.06 -6.19 27.09
N GLU A 9 -2.82 -7.51 27.07
CA GLU A 9 -1.56 -8.13 26.68
C GLU A 9 -1.22 -7.84 25.20
N ASP A 10 -2.20 -7.88 24.32
CA ASP A 10 -2.00 -7.53 22.90
C ASP A 10 -1.54 -6.09 22.74
N LEU A 11 -2.17 -5.15 23.48
CA LEU A 11 -1.81 -3.74 23.42
C LEU A 11 -0.39 -3.48 23.94
N LEU A 12 0.07 -4.25 24.94
CA LEU A 12 1.43 -4.16 25.47
C LEU A 12 2.48 -4.76 24.52
N ARG A 13 2.06 -5.60 23.57
CA ARG A 13 2.94 -6.33 22.64
C ARG A 13 2.74 -5.91 21.18
N VAL A 14 2.36 -4.65 20.95
CA VAL A 14 2.31 -4.10 19.61
C VAL A 14 3.73 -3.76 19.16
N SER A 15 4.10 -4.25 17.98
CA SER A 15 5.39 -3.97 17.37
C SER A 15 5.24 -3.67 15.88
N PHE A 16 6.24 -3.02 15.29
CA PHE A 16 6.35 -2.90 13.84
C PHE A 16 7.22 -4.03 13.29
N ALA A 17 6.88 -4.53 12.11
CA ALA A 17 7.78 -5.40 11.37
C ALA A 17 9.15 -4.74 11.20
N ALA A 18 10.22 -5.51 11.31
CA ALA A 18 11.58 -4.98 11.22
C ALA A 18 11.93 -4.52 9.79
N GLU A 19 11.41 -5.25 8.80
CA GLU A 19 11.64 -5.03 7.38
C GLU A 19 10.41 -5.45 6.57
N PRO A 20 10.27 -5.01 5.31
CA PRO A 20 9.15 -5.41 4.45
C PRO A 20 9.27 -6.90 4.11
N ALA A 21 8.14 -7.60 4.10
CA ALA A 21 8.07 -9.02 3.77
C ALA A 21 7.84 -9.20 2.25
N PRO A 22 8.81 -9.77 1.49
CA PRO A 22 8.73 -9.84 0.03
C PRO A 22 7.52 -10.58 -0.49
N LEU A 23 7.16 -11.72 0.12
CA LEU A 23 6.01 -12.50 -0.31
C LEU A 23 4.69 -11.82 0.05
N THR A 24 4.61 -11.08 1.15
CA THR A 24 3.43 -10.28 1.48
C THR A 24 3.23 -9.14 0.46
N GLU A 25 4.30 -8.43 0.10
CA GLU A 25 4.22 -7.41 -0.95
C GLU A 25 3.86 -8.04 -2.31
N LEU A 26 4.36 -9.25 -2.60
CA LEU A 26 3.99 -9.99 -3.81
C LEU A 26 2.52 -10.36 -3.83
N VAL A 27 1.97 -10.88 -2.73
CA VAL A 27 0.55 -11.23 -2.59
C VAL A 27 -0.32 -9.98 -2.80
N THR A 28 0.04 -8.85 -2.18
CA THR A 28 -0.70 -7.59 -2.38
C THR A 28 -0.61 -7.08 -3.81
N ALA A 29 0.56 -7.20 -4.45
CA ALA A 29 0.77 -6.89 -5.86
C ALA A 29 -0.09 -7.76 -6.78
N MET A 30 -0.08 -9.08 -6.58
CA MET A 30 -0.88 -10.04 -7.36
C MET A 30 -2.38 -9.78 -7.21
N ALA A 31 -2.84 -9.40 -6.01
CA ALA A 31 -4.21 -8.98 -5.78
C ALA A 31 -4.53 -7.69 -6.55
N LEU A 32 -3.63 -6.70 -6.50
CA LEU A 32 -3.78 -5.43 -7.21
C LEU A 32 -3.81 -5.63 -8.73
N LEU A 33 -2.99 -6.53 -9.26
CA LEU A 33 -2.99 -6.89 -10.69
C LEU A 33 -4.35 -7.45 -11.16
N GLN A 34 -5.14 -8.06 -10.30
CA GLN A 34 -6.45 -8.63 -10.64
C GLN A 34 -7.61 -7.63 -10.51
N ARG A 35 -7.42 -6.49 -9.86
CA ARG A 35 -8.49 -5.49 -9.67
C ARG A 35 -8.88 -4.84 -10.97
N ARG A 36 -10.20 -4.66 -11.18
CA ARG A 36 -10.75 -3.95 -12.35
C ARG A 36 -10.50 -2.45 -12.29
N SER A 37 -10.50 -1.89 -11.08
CA SER A 37 -10.24 -0.47 -10.83
C SER A 37 -9.07 -0.34 -9.87
N VAL A 38 -8.09 0.44 -10.27
CA VAL A 38 -6.92 0.83 -9.47
C VAL A 38 -6.75 2.34 -9.55
N PRO A 39 -6.09 2.97 -8.58
CA PRO A 39 -5.76 4.39 -8.68
C PRO A 39 -5.04 4.71 -10.00
N PRO A 40 -5.30 5.87 -10.62
CA PRO A 40 -4.70 6.25 -11.90
C PRO A 40 -3.17 6.10 -11.95
N LEU A 41 -2.48 6.41 -10.85
CA LEU A 41 -1.03 6.20 -10.68
C LEU A 41 -0.57 4.77 -10.91
N LEU A 42 -1.38 3.80 -10.55
CA LEU A 42 -1.04 2.38 -10.63
C LEU A 42 -1.52 1.74 -11.93
N SER A 43 -2.36 2.43 -12.71
CA SER A 43 -2.95 1.89 -13.94
C SER A 43 -1.91 1.51 -14.99
N GLU A 44 -0.91 2.36 -15.19
CA GLU A 44 0.18 2.10 -16.14
C GLU A 44 1.08 0.95 -15.65
N TRP A 45 1.45 0.98 -14.36
CA TRP A 45 2.19 -0.10 -13.73
C TRP A 45 1.43 -1.44 -13.85
N GLN A 46 0.13 -1.46 -13.51
CA GLN A 46 -0.71 -2.64 -13.60
C GLN A 46 -0.74 -3.20 -15.03
N ARG A 47 -0.94 -2.35 -16.02
CA ARG A 47 -1.00 -2.74 -17.45
C ARG A 47 0.33 -3.32 -17.92
N ARG A 48 1.45 -2.64 -17.62
CA ARG A 48 2.81 -3.08 -17.99
C ARG A 48 3.15 -4.41 -17.32
N THR A 49 2.93 -4.50 -16.01
CA THR A 49 3.25 -5.69 -15.21
C THR A 49 2.41 -6.89 -15.64
N ARG A 50 1.10 -6.71 -15.91
CA ARG A 50 0.26 -7.81 -16.45
C ARG A 50 0.77 -8.38 -17.75
N ARG A 51 1.33 -7.53 -18.64
CA ARG A 51 1.88 -7.97 -19.93
C ARG A 51 3.22 -8.69 -19.75
N ALA A 52 4.00 -8.29 -18.77
CA ALA A 52 5.31 -8.87 -18.50
C ALA A 52 5.24 -10.14 -17.66
N LEU A 53 4.13 -10.37 -16.95
CA LEU A 53 3.99 -11.49 -16.01
C LEU A 53 4.04 -12.83 -16.76
N PRO A 54 4.99 -13.73 -16.45
CA PRO A 54 5.08 -15.04 -17.08
C PRO A 54 3.80 -15.88 -16.87
N ALA A 55 3.45 -16.71 -17.84
CA ALA A 55 2.28 -17.58 -17.74
C ALA A 55 2.30 -18.47 -16.48
N ARG A 56 3.49 -18.92 -16.07
CA ARG A 56 3.69 -19.70 -14.84
C ARG A 56 3.28 -18.92 -13.60
N ALA A 57 3.67 -17.65 -13.48
CA ALA A 57 3.28 -16.79 -12.37
C ALA A 57 1.76 -16.55 -12.32
N GLY A 58 1.07 -16.68 -13.45
CA GLY A 58 -0.39 -16.56 -13.55
C GLY A 58 -1.16 -17.56 -12.68
N ILE A 59 -0.57 -18.71 -12.33
CA ILE A 59 -1.21 -19.70 -11.45
C ILE A 59 -1.51 -19.13 -10.05
N LEU A 60 -0.71 -18.17 -9.58
CA LEU A 60 -0.90 -17.53 -8.29
C LEU A 60 -2.27 -16.83 -8.17
N THR A 61 -2.88 -16.44 -9.29
CA THR A 61 -4.21 -15.84 -9.29
C THR A 61 -5.30 -16.79 -8.80
N SER A 62 -5.06 -18.10 -8.80
CA SER A 62 -5.97 -19.10 -8.23
C SER A 62 -5.86 -19.23 -6.70
N LEU A 63 -4.79 -18.70 -6.11
CA LEU A 63 -4.57 -18.67 -4.66
C LEU A 63 -4.79 -17.27 -4.08
N VAL A 64 -4.43 -16.24 -4.82
CA VAL A 64 -4.51 -14.86 -4.37
C VAL A 64 -5.70 -14.17 -5.01
N PRO A 65 -6.80 -13.92 -4.30
CA PRO A 65 -7.95 -13.16 -4.81
C PRO A 65 -7.65 -11.66 -4.87
N PRO A 66 -8.46 -10.85 -5.60
CA PRO A 66 -8.34 -9.39 -5.64
C PRO A 66 -8.43 -8.69 -4.27
N SER A 67 -9.00 -9.37 -3.28
CA SER A 67 -9.10 -8.91 -1.88
C SER A 67 -7.82 -9.07 -1.09
N ALA A 68 -6.81 -9.76 -1.64
CA ALA A 68 -5.59 -10.21 -0.97
C ALA A 68 -5.82 -11.17 0.22
N ARG A 69 -7.03 -11.67 0.41
CA ARG A 69 -7.37 -12.66 1.44
C ARG A 69 -7.08 -14.07 0.92
N GLY A 70 -5.82 -14.33 0.61
CA GLY A 70 -5.30 -15.63 0.21
C GLY A 70 -4.95 -16.54 1.39
N PRO A 71 -4.41 -17.74 1.14
CA PRO A 71 -3.87 -18.60 2.18
C PRO A 71 -2.69 -17.92 2.88
N MET A 72 -2.70 -17.88 4.20
CA MET A 72 -1.68 -17.19 5.00
C MET A 72 -0.30 -17.86 4.95
N PHE A 73 -0.22 -19.12 4.51
CA PHE A 73 1.08 -19.76 4.35
C PHE A 73 1.90 -19.17 3.19
N LEU A 74 1.25 -18.43 2.25
CA LEU A 74 1.91 -17.84 1.08
C LEU A 74 2.67 -16.55 1.40
N ASP A 75 2.34 -15.87 2.50
CA ASP A 75 2.85 -14.55 2.84
C ASP A 75 3.42 -14.47 4.27
N PRO A 76 4.38 -15.34 4.60
CA PRO A 76 5.00 -15.30 5.92
C PRO A 76 5.75 -13.98 6.16
N LEU A 77 5.81 -13.56 7.42
CA LEU A 77 6.77 -12.54 7.84
C LEU A 77 8.18 -13.12 7.68
N SER A 78 8.96 -12.61 6.74
CA SER A 78 10.27 -13.15 6.40
C SER A 78 11.31 -12.07 6.17
N ARG A 79 12.57 -12.43 6.37
CA ARG A 79 13.74 -11.61 6.08
C ARG A 79 14.26 -11.90 4.68
N GLY A 80 13.70 -11.22 3.70
CA GLY A 80 14.05 -11.44 2.31
C GLY A 80 13.24 -12.57 1.65
N LEU A 81 13.47 -12.75 0.34
CA LEU A 81 12.71 -13.68 -0.49
C LEU A 81 12.99 -15.14 -0.13
N GLU A 82 14.26 -15.50 0.02
CA GLU A 82 14.67 -16.90 0.25
C GLU A 82 14.13 -17.43 1.59
N ASP A 83 14.23 -16.66 2.65
CA ASP A 83 13.65 -17.01 3.95
C ASP A 83 12.12 -17.18 3.87
N GLY A 84 11.47 -16.32 3.08
CA GLY A 84 10.04 -16.42 2.81
C GLY A 84 9.67 -17.69 2.07
N LEU A 85 10.37 -18.01 0.97
CA LEU A 85 10.16 -19.22 0.19
C LEU A 85 10.41 -20.48 1.02
N ASP A 86 11.49 -20.52 1.77
CA ASP A 86 11.79 -21.61 2.71
C ASP A 86 10.68 -21.83 3.73
N THR A 87 10.10 -20.73 4.25
CA THR A 87 8.98 -20.81 5.20
C THR A 87 7.71 -21.33 4.53
N VAL A 88 7.42 -20.90 3.30
CA VAL A 88 6.30 -21.42 2.50
C VAL A 88 6.46 -22.92 2.26
N LEU A 89 7.62 -23.34 1.79
CA LEU A 89 7.89 -24.74 1.42
C LEU A 89 7.89 -25.69 2.62
N ARG A 90 8.23 -25.19 3.82
CA ARG A 90 8.18 -25.96 5.08
C ARG A 90 6.81 -25.89 5.78
N SER A 91 5.81 -25.29 5.16
CA SER A 91 4.48 -25.17 5.76
C SER A 91 3.86 -26.55 6.05
N PRO A 92 3.34 -26.81 7.27
CA PRO A 92 2.75 -28.08 7.61
C PRO A 92 1.57 -28.45 6.71
N ALA A 93 1.53 -29.70 6.23
CA ALA A 93 0.50 -30.16 5.30
C ALA A 93 -0.94 -29.96 5.81
N ALA A 94 -1.16 -30.09 7.12
CA ALA A 94 -2.45 -29.88 7.74
C ALA A 94 -2.88 -28.41 7.65
N ARG A 95 -1.95 -27.48 7.90
CA ARG A 95 -2.17 -26.03 7.77
C ARG A 95 -2.48 -25.65 6.33
N VAL A 96 -1.67 -26.09 5.37
CA VAL A 96 -1.88 -25.82 3.96
C VAL A 96 -3.27 -26.28 3.49
N ARG A 97 -3.67 -27.50 3.86
CA ARG A 97 -5.00 -28.04 3.54
C ARG A 97 -6.10 -27.18 4.14
N SER A 98 -6.01 -26.88 5.44
CA SER A 98 -7.01 -26.08 6.14
C SER A 98 -7.15 -24.68 5.52
N GLU A 99 -6.06 -24.00 5.25
CA GLU A 99 -6.09 -22.66 4.67
C GLU A 99 -6.63 -22.66 3.22
N LEU A 100 -6.24 -23.65 2.40
CA LEU A 100 -6.78 -23.82 1.05
C LEU A 100 -8.28 -24.17 1.09
N ASP A 101 -8.75 -24.91 2.09
CA ASP A 101 -10.17 -25.22 2.28
C ASP A 101 -10.99 -23.97 2.61
N HIS A 102 -10.46 -23.06 3.40
CA HIS A 102 -11.13 -21.83 3.80
C HIS A 102 -11.17 -20.77 2.68
N VAL A 103 -10.11 -20.65 1.89
CA VAL A 103 -9.99 -19.59 0.87
C VAL A 103 -10.64 -19.99 -0.47
N CYS A 104 -10.52 -21.26 -0.88
CA CYS A 104 -10.97 -21.70 -2.19
C CYS A 104 -12.51 -21.85 -2.37
N PRO A 105 -13.33 -22.20 -1.36
CA PRO A 105 -14.77 -22.39 -1.57
C PRO A 105 -15.52 -21.09 -1.87
N ALA A 106 -15.05 -19.97 -1.34
CA ALA A 106 -15.73 -18.69 -1.46
C ALA A 106 -15.55 -18.01 -2.83
N VAL A 107 -14.58 -18.45 -3.66
CA VAL A 107 -14.15 -17.68 -4.84
C VAL A 107 -14.15 -18.48 -6.14
N ARG A 108 -13.78 -19.76 -6.17
CA ARG A 108 -13.73 -20.62 -7.39
C ARG A 108 -13.62 -22.11 -7.03
N PRO A 109 -14.12 -23.02 -7.88
CA PRO A 109 -13.80 -24.45 -7.74
C PRO A 109 -12.28 -24.63 -7.82
N ARG A 110 -11.71 -25.44 -6.93
CA ARG A 110 -10.28 -25.72 -6.89
C ARG A 110 -9.78 -26.21 -8.24
N THR A 111 -8.77 -25.53 -8.77
CA THR A 111 -8.09 -25.98 -9.98
C THR A 111 -7.40 -27.34 -9.71
N PRO A 112 -7.16 -28.18 -10.73
CA PRO A 112 -6.46 -29.46 -10.53
C PRO A 112 -5.13 -29.31 -9.81
N TRP A 113 -4.35 -28.25 -10.10
CA TRP A 113 -3.05 -28.06 -9.47
C TRP A 113 -3.18 -27.65 -7.98
N VAL A 114 -4.19 -26.86 -7.58
CA VAL A 114 -4.45 -26.51 -6.17
C VAL A 114 -4.80 -27.77 -5.37
N ARG A 115 -5.52 -28.73 -5.98
CA ARG A 115 -5.78 -30.03 -5.35
C ARG A 115 -4.49 -30.84 -5.16
N ARG A 116 -3.60 -30.83 -6.15
CA ARG A 116 -2.27 -31.48 -6.06
C ARG A 116 -1.41 -30.81 -4.98
N LEU A 117 -1.44 -29.48 -4.91
CA LEU A 117 -0.73 -28.70 -3.87
C LEU A 117 -1.21 -29.09 -2.46
N ALA A 118 -2.54 -29.12 -2.24
CA ALA A 118 -3.13 -29.57 -0.98
C ALA A 118 -2.79 -31.04 -0.64
N GLY A 119 -2.60 -31.88 -1.67
CA GLY A 119 -2.15 -33.28 -1.58
C GLY A 119 -0.64 -33.46 -1.37
N GLN A 120 0.12 -32.38 -1.19
CA GLN A 120 1.58 -32.38 -1.03
C GLN A 120 2.33 -32.99 -2.23
N ASP A 121 1.79 -32.82 -3.43
CA ASP A 121 2.42 -33.27 -4.66
C ASP A 121 3.69 -32.45 -4.95
N ARG A 122 4.82 -33.10 -5.14
CA ARG A 122 6.13 -32.48 -5.31
C ARG A 122 6.19 -31.52 -6.50
N GLU A 123 5.62 -31.91 -7.63
CA GLU A 123 5.64 -31.07 -8.84
C GLU A 123 4.77 -29.82 -8.66
N ALA A 124 3.64 -29.94 -7.92
CA ALA A 124 2.79 -28.80 -7.62
C ALA A 124 3.48 -27.80 -6.69
N TRP A 125 4.27 -28.26 -5.73
CA TRP A 125 5.07 -27.41 -4.86
C TRP A 125 6.25 -26.76 -5.60
N GLN A 126 6.95 -27.52 -6.47
CA GLN A 126 7.99 -26.95 -7.32
C GLN A 126 7.41 -25.85 -8.23
N LEU A 127 6.24 -26.11 -8.83
CA LEU A 127 5.56 -25.12 -9.66
C LEU A 127 5.16 -23.88 -8.86
N LEU A 128 4.76 -24.03 -7.58
CA LEU A 128 4.48 -22.89 -6.70
C LEU A 128 5.73 -22.07 -6.44
N GLU A 129 6.85 -22.71 -6.08
CA GLU A 129 8.12 -22.05 -5.84
C GLU A 129 8.58 -21.25 -7.06
N ASP A 130 8.62 -21.91 -8.23
CA ASP A 130 8.99 -21.27 -9.48
C ASP A 130 8.08 -20.09 -9.81
N ALA A 131 6.77 -20.22 -9.59
CA ALA A 131 5.81 -19.17 -9.84
C ALA A 131 5.99 -17.96 -8.91
N LEU A 132 6.32 -18.20 -7.63
CA LEU A 132 6.60 -17.14 -6.67
C LEU A 132 7.89 -16.38 -7.04
N ARG A 133 8.96 -17.10 -7.45
CA ARG A 133 10.21 -16.48 -7.90
C ARG A 133 9.99 -15.65 -9.18
N ASP A 134 9.40 -16.24 -10.20
CA ASP A 134 9.12 -15.56 -11.47
C ASP A 134 8.26 -14.30 -11.26
N ALA A 135 7.25 -14.40 -10.39
CA ALA A 135 6.41 -13.27 -10.06
C ALA A 135 7.18 -12.18 -9.30
N TYR A 136 8.00 -12.56 -8.31
CA TYR A 136 8.82 -11.61 -7.58
C TYR A 136 9.79 -10.88 -8.50
N ASP A 137 10.51 -11.60 -9.34
CA ASP A 137 11.49 -11.02 -10.27
C ASP A 137 10.83 -10.05 -11.25
N THR A 138 9.63 -10.39 -11.73
CA THR A 138 8.89 -9.54 -12.68
C THR A 138 8.27 -8.32 -12.03
N VAL A 139 7.73 -8.47 -10.82
CA VAL A 139 6.84 -7.48 -10.18
C VAL A 139 7.59 -6.57 -9.22
N LEU A 140 8.53 -7.11 -8.44
CA LEU A 140 9.12 -6.44 -7.28
C LEU A 140 10.62 -6.23 -7.36
N ALA A 141 11.39 -7.16 -7.92
CA ALA A 141 12.86 -7.15 -7.82
C ALA A 141 13.46 -5.81 -8.26
N GLY A 142 13.03 -5.28 -9.40
CA GLY A 142 13.50 -3.98 -9.93
C GLY A 142 13.09 -2.75 -9.10
N SER A 143 12.16 -2.91 -8.17
CA SER A 143 11.63 -1.81 -7.33
C SER A 143 11.86 -2.05 -5.83
N TRP A 144 12.55 -3.14 -5.47
CA TRP A 144 12.63 -3.58 -4.07
C TRP A 144 13.29 -2.56 -3.15
N ASP A 145 14.32 -1.86 -3.59
CA ASP A 145 14.96 -0.80 -2.80
C ASP A 145 14.01 0.38 -2.53
N HIS A 146 13.12 0.68 -3.48
CA HIS A 146 12.08 1.69 -3.28
C HIS A 146 11.02 1.21 -2.28
N VAL A 147 10.62 -0.07 -2.35
CA VAL A 147 9.70 -0.68 -1.37
C VAL A 147 10.31 -0.58 0.03
N ARG A 148 11.58 -0.95 0.18
CA ARG A 148 12.30 -0.87 1.46
C ARG A 148 12.37 0.57 1.99
N SER A 149 12.74 1.52 1.16
CA SER A 149 12.81 2.93 1.53
C SER A 149 11.46 3.50 1.96
N ALA A 150 10.38 3.16 1.23
CA ALA A 150 9.02 3.57 1.56
C ALA A 150 8.54 2.94 2.86
N PHE A 151 8.85 1.66 3.08
CA PHE A 151 8.57 0.95 4.33
C PHE A 151 9.26 1.62 5.52
N ASP A 152 10.56 1.91 5.42
CA ASP A 152 11.33 2.55 6.49
C ASP A 152 10.80 3.96 6.79
N THR A 153 10.41 4.70 5.76
CA THR A 153 9.79 6.02 5.91
C THR A 153 8.46 5.93 6.67
N GLU A 154 7.59 5.00 6.29
CA GLU A 154 6.30 4.78 6.96
C GLU A 154 6.50 4.33 8.40
N ARG A 155 7.39 3.37 8.65
CA ARG A 155 7.71 2.87 9.98
C ARG A 155 8.24 3.99 10.88
N ALA A 156 9.20 4.78 10.40
CA ALA A 156 9.76 5.89 11.16
C ALA A 156 8.68 6.93 11.51
N TRP A 157 7.80 7.23 10.57
CA TRP A 157 6.70 8.16 10.79
C TRP A 157 5.69 7.62 11.81
N ARG A 158 5.26 6.34 11.69
CA ARG A 158 4.34 5.71 12.65
C ARG A 158 4.94 5.58 14.04
N THR A 159 6.24 5.30 14.14
CA THR A 159 6.96 5.27 15.42
C THR A 159 6.92 6.64 16.10
N ARG A 160 7.08 7.72 15.33
CA ARG A 160 6.95 9.08 15.85
C ARG A 160 5.53 9.40 16.30
N LEU A 161 4.52 9.01 15.52
CA LEU A 161 3.11 9.14 15.93
C LEU A 161 2.83 8.39 17.23
N LEU A 162 3.37 7.18 17.36
CA LEU A 162 3.24 6.37 18.57
C LEU A 162 3.83 7.09 19.79
N ALA A 163 5.01 7.69 19.64
CA ALA A 163 5.68 8.43 20.71
C ALA A 163 4.93 9.72 21.08
N ASP A 164 4.41 10.46 20.09
CA ASP A 164 3.80 11.76 20.30
C ASP A 164 2.32 11.67 20.73
N HIS A 165 1.59 10.62 20.32
CA HIS A 165 0.12 10.54 20.45
C HIS A 165 -0.39 9.22 21.05
N GLY A 166 0.53 8.31 21.30
CA GLY A 166 0.22 7.01 21.91
C GLY A 166 -0.33 5.96 20.92
N LEU A 167 -0.39 4.74 21.43
CA LEU A 167 -0.66 3.54 20.65
C LEU A 167 -2.04 3.55 19.97
N LEU A 168 -3.09 3.90 20.70
CA LEU A 168 -4.46 3.76 20.21
C LEU A 168 -4.80 4.77 19.09
N VAL A 169 -4.21 5.96 19.15
CA VAL A 169 -4.32 6.96 18.06
C VAL A 169 -3.58 6.47 16.81
N THR A 170 -2.38 5.92 17.00
CA THR A 170 -1.59 5.35 15.92
C THR A 170 -2.33 4.20 15.24
N LEU A 171 -2.89 3.27 16.01
CA LEU A 171 -3.65 2.14 15.50
C LEU A 171 -4.92 2.60 14.76
N ALA A 172 -5.70 3.53 15.33
CA ALA A 172 -6.88 4.07 14.64
C ALA A 172 -6.53 4.73 13.30
N GLY A 173 -5.36 5.32 13.18
CA GLY A 173 -4.87 5.95 11.94
C GLY A 173 -4.39 4.99 10.85
N LEU A 174 -4.46 3.65 11.02
CA LEU A 174 -3.98 2.68 10.03
C LEU A 174 -4.93 2.47 8.86
N GLY A 175 -6.17 2.93 8.95
CA GLY A 175 -7.14 2.73 7.88
C GLY A 175 -8.28 3.72 7.88
N PRO A 176 -9.07 3.73 6.79
CA PRO A 176 -10.22 4.62 6.66
C PRO A 176 -11.26 4.39 7.77
N GLY A 177 -11.80 5.51 8.32
CA GLY A 177 -12.81 5.47 9.37
C GLY A 177 -12.35 4.81 10.67
N GLY A 178 -11.01 4.68 10.83
CA GLY A 178 -10.45 4.05 12.00
C GLY A 178 -10.80 4.80 13.27
N ARG A 179 -11.39 4.10 14.21
CA ARG A 179 -11.81 4.63 15.51
C ARG A 179 -11.70 3.57 16.59
N ARG A 180 -11.64 4.05 17.82
CA ARG A 180 -11.56 3.21 19.02
C ARG A 180 -12.88 3.20 19.77
N GLU A 181 -13.27 2.03 20.26
CA GLU A 181 -14.35 1.84 21.22
C GLU A 181 -13.85 0.91 22.35
N GLY A 182 -13.41 1.49 23.46
CA GLY A 182 -12.75 0.73 24.54
C GLY A 182 -11.43 0.12 24.07
N THR A 183 -11.33 -1.22 24.11
CA THR A 183 -10.21 -2.00 23.57
C THR A 183 -10.44 -2.50 22.13
N ARG A 184 -11.55 -2.10 21.51
CA ARG A 184 -11.85 -2.43 20.11
C ARG A 184 -11.34 -1.34 19.16
N LEU A 185 -10.76 -1.78 18.06
CA LEU A 185 -10.47 -0.95 16.90
C LEU A 185 -11.45 -1.27 15.78
N ILE A 186 -12.02 -0.25 15.19
CA ILE A 186 -13.01 -0.37 14.13
C ILE A 186 -12.50 0.37 12.91
N TYR A 187 -12.59 -0.27 11.74
CA TYR A 187 -12.29 0.35 10.45
C TYR A 187 -13.48 0.20 9.51
N ASP A 188 -13.67 1.19 8.65
CA ASP A 188 -14.72 1.10 7.64
C ASP A 188 -14.41 -0.04 6.66
N CYS A 189 -15.33 -0.99 6.54
CA CYS A 189 -15.23 -2.17 5.68
C CYS A 189 -16.58 -2.43 5.01
N PRO A 190 -16.67 -2.75 3.69
CA PRO A 190 -17.94 -3.10 3.04
C PRO A 190 -18.56 -4.34 3.66
N GLU A 191 -17.72 -5.32 4.00
CA GLU A 191 -18.13 -6.54 4.65
C GLU A 191 -17.93 -6.41 6.16
N ASP A 192 -18.88 -6.93 6.93
CA ASP A 192 -18.72 -7.06 8.37
C ASP A 192 -17.74 -8.21 8.67
N ALA A 193 -16.72 -7.90 9.45
CA ALA A 193 -15.74 -8.85 9.91
C ALA A 193 -15.37 -8.53 11.37
N GLU A 194 -15.18 -9.55 12.14
CA GLU A 194 -14.81 -9.46 13.55
C GLU A 194 -13.62 -10.36 13.81
N GLY A 195 -12.63 -9.86 14.55
CA GLY A 195 -11.44 -10.59 14.90
C GLY A 195 -11.09 -10.39 16.36
N HIS A 196 -10.77 -11.47 17.05
CA HIS A 196 -10.33 -11.46 18.44
C HIS A 196 -8.88 -11.87 18.50
N LEU A 197 -8.04 -11.00 19.09
CA LEU A 197 -6.65 -11.32 19.33
C LEU A 197 -6.53 -12.19 20.58
N SER A 198 -5.46 -12.95 20.67
CA SER A 198 -5.27 -14.03 21.66
C SER A 198 -4.26 -13.71 22.76
N GLY A 199 -3.85 -12.43 22.93
CA GLY A 199 -2.89 -12.01 23.95
C GLY A 199 -1.42 -12.15 23.52
N HIS A 200 -1.15 -12.64 22.31
CA HIS A 200 0.21 -12.78 21.78
C HIS A 200 0.76 -11.49 21.14
N GLY A 201 -0.06 -10.44 21.04
CA GLY A 201 0.31 -9.16 20.47
C GLY A 201 0.03 -9.07 18.98
N VAL A 202 0.44 -7.95 18.38
CA VAL A 202 0.26 -7.68 16.95
C VAL A 202 1.49 -7.06 16.32
N VAL A 203 1.86 -7.56 15.17
CA VAL A 203 2.90 -6.98 14.31
C VAL A 203 2.22 -6.09 13.26
N LEU A 204 2.56 -4.81 13.26
CA LEU A 204 2.11 -3.83 12.28
C LEU A 204 3.01 -3.93 11.05
N LEU A 205 2.42 -4.28 9.90
CA LEU A 205 3.14 -4.46 8.64
C LEU A 205 2.62 -3.45 7.62
N PRO A 206 3.33 -2.33 7.37
CA PRO A 206 3.00 -1.46 6.26
C PRO A 206 3.28 -2.16 4.94
N SER A 207 2.34 -2.11 4.02
CA SER A 207 2.52 -2.55 2.64
C SER A 207 2.42 -1.37 1.70
N VAL A 208 3.35 -1.30 0.78
CA VAL A 208 3.47 -0.21 -0.17
C VAL A 208 2.55 -0.42 -1.38
N LEU A 209 2.32 -1.68 -1.73
CA LEU A 209 1.43 -2.07 -2.83
C LEU A 209 -0.02 -2.29 -2.38
N TRP A 210 -0.28 -2.43 -1.10
CA TRP A 210 -1.65 -2.53 -0.61
C TRP A 210 -2.36 -1.19 -0.71
N GLN A 211 -3.49 -1.17 -1.40
CA GLN A 211 -4.34 0.01 -1.59
C GLN A 211 -5.73 -0.27 -1.01
N GLY A 212 -5.75 -0.72 0.22
CA GLY A 212 -6.99 -1.15 0.84
C GLY A 212 -7.04 -0.83 2.33
N ARG A 213 -8.05 -1.38 2.96
CA ARG A 213 -8.22 -1.34 4.41
C ARG A 213 -7.25 -2.27 5.09
N PRO A 214 -7.01 -2.08 6.39
CA PRO A 214 -6.20 -3.03 7.12
C PRO A 214 -6.72 -4.46 6.95
N LEU A 215 -5.80 -5.38 6.71
CA LEU A 215 -6.04 -6.83 6.71
C LEU A 215 -5.43 -7.40 7.98
N VAL A 216 -6.13 -8.32 8.60
CA VAL A 216 -5.63 -9.00 9.80
C VAL A 216 -5.47 -10.49 9.51
N ALA A 217 -4.28 -11.01 9.81
CA ALA A 217 -4.00 -12.43 9.89
C ALA A 217 -3.96 -12.80 11.39
N LEU A 218 -5.05 -13.37 11.88
CA LEU A 218 -5.16 -13.83 13.25
C LEU A 218 -4.33 -15.12 13.42
N ARG A 219 -3.62 -15.23 14.55
CA ARG A 219 -2.80 -16.38 14.90
C ARG A 219 -3.08 -16.77 16.34
N ASP A 220 -3.24 -18.07 16.57
CA ASP A 220 -3.48 -18.61 17.90
C ASP A 220 -2.17 -18.91 18.64
N ASP A 221 -1.07 -19.13 17.90
CA ASP A 221 0.23 -19.60 18.41
C ASP A 221 1.33 -18.52 18.38
N GLY A 222 0.96 -17.26 18.15
CA GLY A 222 1.92 -16.16 18.05
C GLY A 222 1.26 -14.82 17.78
N PRO A 223 2.06 -13.77 17.57
CA PRO A 223 1.50 -12.45 17.29
C PRO A 223 0.73 -12.44 15.98
N SER A 224 -0.47 -11.86 16.02
CA SER A 224 -1.26 -11.59 14.83
C SER A 224 -0.58 -10.52 13.96
N VAL A 225 -0.86 -10.51 12.65
CA VAL A 225 -0.30 -9.52 11.72
C VAL A 225 -1.39 -8.57 11.27
N LEU A 226 -1.17 -7.28 11.40
CA LEU A 226 -2.03 -6.24 10.87
C LEU A 226 -1.34 -5.55 9.70
N LEU A 227 -1.69 -5.98 8.49
CA LEU A 227 -1.23 -5.37 7.24
C LEU A 227 -2.05 -4.11 6.96
N TYR A 228 -1.40 -3.01 6.65
CA TYR A 228 -2.07 -1.75 6.30
C TYR A 228 -1.37 -1.02 5.15
N ALA A 229 -2.11 -0.15 4.47
CA ALA A 229 -1.56 0.62 3.36
C ALA A 229 -0.54 1.65 3.88
N SER A 230 0.67 1.61 3.32
CA SER A 230 1.67 2.66 3.53
C SER A 230 1.17 3.98 2.95
N THR A 231 1.42 5.09 3.65
CA THR A 231 1.16 6.44 3.13
C THR A 231 2.29 6.94 2.24
N ALA A 232 3.45 6.26 2.28
CA ALA A 232 4.56 6.56 1.39
C ALA A 232 4.21 6.11 -0.03
N THR A 233 4.19 7.04 -0.97
CA THR A 233 3.96 6.74 -2.38
C THR A 233 5.19 6.07 -2.98
N LEU A 234 4.97 4.95 -3.69
CA LEU A 234 6.01 4.37 -4.53
C LEU A 234 6.16 5.18 -5.82
N PRO A 235 7.36 5.56 -6.19
CA PRO A 235 7.68 5.82 -7.58
C PRO A 235 7.79 4.47 -8.33
N LEU A 236 6.66 3.76 -8.50
CA LEU A 236 6.59 2.54 -9.33
C LEU A 236 6.75 2.83 -10.83
N LEU A 237 6.80 4.08 -11.18
CA LEU A 237 7.00 4.58 -12.52
C LEU A 237 8.42 5.12 -12.59
N GLY A 238 9.33 4.36 -13.17
CA GLY A 238 10.69 4.65 -13.59
C GLY A 238 11.44 5.94 -13.16
N PRO A 239 12.73 6.04 -13.38
CA PRO A 239 13.49 7.25 -13.10
C PRO A 239 13.04 8.37 -14.05
N GLY A 240 12.06 9.17 -13.62
CA GLY A 240 11.47 10.24 -14.44
C GLY A 240 10.63 11.24 -13.67
N SER A 241 10.38 11.04 -12.38
CA SER A 241 9.56 11.95 -11.60
C SER A 241 10.33 12.83 -10.59
N ASP A 242 11.63 12.93 -10.72
CA ASP A 242 12.39 13.97 -10.02
C ASP A 242 12.13 15.31 -10.69
N GLY A 243 11.10 16.01 -10.23
CA GLY A 243 10.85 17.37 -10.67
C GLY A 243 9.49 17.67 -11.26
N ALA A 244 8.41 17.00 -10.80
CA ALA A 244 7.06 17.50 -11.08
C ALA A 244 6.91 18.90 -10.47
N SER A 245 7.08 19.91 -11.31
CA SER A 245 6.90 21.30 -10.94
C SER A 245 5.51 21.49 -10.30
N PRO A 246 5.37 22.19 -9.18
CA PRO A 246 4.09 22.40 -8.50
C PRO A 246 3.09 23.24 -9.31
N THR A 247 3.41 23.56 -10.56
CA THR A 247 2.73 24.55 -11.40
C THR A 247 1.29 24.19 -11.74
N GLY A 248 0.99 22.94 -12.12
CA GLY A 248 -0.37 22.56 -12.55
C GLY A 248 -1.36 22.53 -11.40
N LEU A 249 -1.00 21.92 -10.28
CA LEU A 249 -1.83 21.87 -9.08
C LEU A 249 -1.96 23.24 -8.42
N ALA A 250 -0.88 24.05 -8.43
CA ALA A 250 -0.88 25.39 -7.89
C ALA A 250 -1.75 26.35 -8.72
N ALA A 251 -1.85 26.15 -10.02
CA ALA A 251 -2.76 26.89 -10.88
C ALA A 251 -4.24 26.57 -10.56
N LEU A 252 -4.55 25.31 -10.24
CA LEU A 252 -5.91 24.85 -9.94
C LEU A 252 -6.36 25.24 -8.52
N LEU A 253 -5.52 24.99 -7.51
CA LEU A 253 -5.89 25.13 -6.09
C LEU A 253 -5.35 26.41 -5.43
N GLY A 254 -4.40 27.07 -6.09
CA GLY A 254 -3.55 28.10 -5.48
C GLY A 254 -2.35 27.48 -4.74
N ARG A 255 -1.21 28.20 -4.71
CA ARG A 255 0.09 27.68 -4.23
C ARG A 255 0.02 27.08 -2.82
N THR A 256 -0.64 27.76 -1.89
CA THR A 256 -0.69 27.32 -0.48
C THR A 256 -1.54 26.06 -0.31
N ARG A 257 -2.70 25.94 -0.99
CA ARG A 257 -3.54 24.75 -0.91
C ARG A 257 -2.85 23.54 -1.59
N ALA A 258 -2.17 23.77 -2.69
CA ALA A 258 -1.36 22.73 -3.34
C ALA A 258 -0.27 22.22 -2.40
N ALA A 259 0.48 23.13 -1.74
CA ALA A 259 1.49 22.76 -0.76
C ALA A 259 0.90 22.02 0.45
N VAL A 260 -0.26 22.45 0.97
CA VAL A 260 -0.98 21.73 2.03
C VAL A 260 -1.36 20.33 1.56
N LEU A 261 -1.90 20.18 0.34
CA LEU A 261 -2.30 18.87 -0.18
C LEU A 261 -1.09 17.94 -0.36
N HIS A 262 0.05 18.46 -0.85
CA HIS A 262 1.30 17.70 -0.94
C HIS A 262 1.80 17.22 0.43
N LEU A 263 1.76 18.06 1.46
CA LEU A 263 2.13 17.65 2.81
C LEU A 263 1.17 16.60 3.38
N LEU A 264 -0.12 16.69 3.03
CA LEU A 264 -1.17 15.80 3.50
C LEU A 264 -1.20 14.42 2.81
N VAL A 265 -0.29 14.16 1.89
CA VAL A 265 0.09 12.78 1.51
C VAL A 265 0.51 12.01 2.76
N ARG A 266 1.12 12.70 3.73
CA ARG A 266 1.32 12.21 5.10
C ARG A 266 0.31 12.87 6.02
N GLN A 267 -0.04 12.19 7.09
CA GLN A 267 -0.93 12.76 8.10
C GLN A 267 -0.22 13.88 8.87
N HIS A 268 -0.86 15.05 8.96
CA HIS A 268 -0.36 16.19 9.72
C HIS A 268 -1.45 16.78 10.62
N THR A 269 -1.02 17.32 11.76
CA THR A 269 -1.90 18.17 12.58
C THR A 269 -1.99 19.56 11.96
N THR A 270 -3.04 20.31 12.30
CA THR A 270 -3.15 21.73 11.91
C THR A 270 -1.90 22.53 12.32
N THR A 271 -1.36 22.26 13.52
CA THR A 271 -0.13 22.91 14.02
C THR A 271 1.10 22.46 13.25
N GLY A 272 1.19 21.18 12.87
CA GLY A 272 2.25 20.65 12.01
C GLY A 272 2.27 21.31 10.64
N LEU A 273 1.11 21.41 9.98
CA LEU A 273 0.97 22.12 8.70
C LEU A 273 1.40 23.59 8.79
N ALA A 274 0.96 24.28 9.86
CA ALA A 274 1.32 25.68 10.07
C ALA A 274 2.84 25.87 10.17
N ARG A 275 3.51 24.99 10.91
CA ARG A 275 4.97 25.03 11.09
C ARG A 275 5.72 24.70 9.79
N GLU A 276 5.36 23.62 9.10
CA GLU A 276 6.04 23.17 7.87
C GLU A 276 5.93 24.22 6.75
N LEU A 277 4.76 24.84 6.60
CA LEU A 277 4.49 25.84 5.56
C LEU A 277 4.82 27.26 5.99
N ARG A 278 5.22 27.49 7.25
CA ARG A 278 5.48 28.81 7.82
C ARG A 278 4.28 29.75 7.68
N ILE A 279 3.06 29.25 7.92
CA ILE A 279 1.81 30.01 7.88
C ILE A 279 1.15 30.03 9.25
N GLY A 280 0.19 30.95 9.46
CA GLY A 280 -0.59 30.99 10.68
C GLY A 280 -1.46 29.74 10.88
N LYS A 281 -1.69 29.31 12.13
CA LYS A 281 -2.53 28.16 12.47
C LYS A 281 -3.97 28.31 11.95
N SER A 282 -4.52 29.51 11.95
CA SER A 282 -5.82 29.84 11.35
C SER A 282 -5.83 29.58 9.84
N SER A 283 -4.79 30.02 9.13
CA SER A 283 -4.65 29.82 7.69
C SER A 283 -4.51 28.33 7.35
N ALA A 284 -3.71 27.57 8.11
CA ALA A 284 -3.59 26.13 7.94
C ALA A 284 -4.94 25.42 8.12
N SER A 285 -5.73 25.84 9.14
CA SER A 285 -7.08 25.34 9.38
C SER A 285 -8.04 25.64 8.24
N GLU A 286 -8.02 26.87 7.72
CA GLU A 286 -8.87 27.27 6.59
C GLU A 286 -8.52 26.51 5.29
N HIS A 287 -7.24 26.31 5.01
CA HIS A 287 -6.82 25.52 3.86
C HIS A 287 -7.24 24.05 3.99
N ALA A 288 -7.04 23.42 5.16
CA ALA A 288 -7.50 22.07 5.42
C ALA A 288 -9.04 21.93 5.33
N LYS A 289 -9.79 22.94 5.82
CA LYS A 289 -11.24 23.00 5.72
C LYS A 289 -11.71 23.09 4.26
N ALA A 290 -11.08 23.93 3.44
CA ALA A 290 -11.39 24.04 2.02
C ALA A 290 -11.12 22.75 1.25
N LEU A 291 -9.97 22.12 1.49
CA LEU A 291 -9.62 20.83 0.87
C LEU A 291 -10.55 19.68 1.32
N ARG A 292 -11.00 19.71 2.58
CA ARG A 292 -11.99 18.76 3.09
C ARG A 292 -13.36 18.97 2.44
N ALA A 293 -13.80 20.21 2.26
CA ALA A 293 -15.05 20.53 1.57
C ALA A 293 -15.01 20.02 0.11
N ALA A 294 -13.84 20.07 -0.54
CA ALA A 294 -13.60 19.50 -1.85
C ALA A 294 -13.41 17.98 -1.84
N ARG A 295 -13.56 17.30 -0.69
CA ARG A 295 -13.31 15.85 -0.50
C ARG A 295 -11.89 15.38 -0.85
N LEU A 296 -10.92 16.28 -0.90
CA LEU A 296 -9.51 15.97 -1.15
C LEU A 296 -8.75 15.56 0.11
N VAL A 297 -9.28 15.92 1.28
CA VAL A 297 -8.66 15.70 2.59
C VAL A 297 -9.69 15.17 3.58
N CYS A 298 -9.28 14.19 4.39
CA CYS A 298 -9.98 13.77 5.59
C CYS A 298 -9.45 14.54 6.80
N THR A 299 -10.32 14.69 7.82
CA THR A 299 -9.95 15.27 9.11
C THR A 299 -10.56 14.43 10.22
N GLN A 300 -9.75 14.02 11.16
CA GLN A 300 -10.17 13.38 12.40
C GLN A 300 -9.78 14.29 13.58
N ARG A 301 -10.66 14.42 14.54
CA ARG A 301 -10.37 15.12 15.78
C ARG A 301 -10.12 14.12 16.90
N ASP A 302 -9.05 14.35 17.63
CA ASP A 302 -8.74 13.65 18.85
C ASP A 302 -8.48 14.71 19.95
N GLY A 303 -9.47 14.88 20.81
CA GLY A 303 -9.50 15.97 21.76
C GLY A 303 -9.36 17.35 21.07
N ASN A 304 -8.34 18.09 21.45
CA ASN A 304 -8.03 19.41 20.88
C ASN A 304 -7.14 19.36 19.62
N VAL A 305 -6.76 18.18 19.15
CA VAL A 305 -5.89 17.98 17.99
C VAL A 305 -6.72 17.58 16.79
N ALA A 306 -6.57 18.28 15.67
CA ALA A 306 -7.14 17.90 14.39
C ALA A 306 -6.05 17.33 13.49
N TRP A 307 -6.24 16.09 13.08
CA TRP A 307 -5.39 15.35 12.14
C TRP A 307 -6.00 15.42 10.75
N HIS A 308 -5.15 15.63 9.76
CA HIS A 308 -5.54 15.76 8.36
C HIS A 308 -4.68 14.84 7.50
N TRP A 309 -5.29 14.23 6.45
CA TRP A 309 -4.60 13.41 5.44
C TRP A 309 -5.38 13.42 4.13
N CYS A 310 -4.71 13.10 3.01
CA CYS A 310 -5.35 12.99 1.71
C CYS A 310 -6.40 11.88 1.67
N THR A 311 -7.49 12.13 0.98
CA THR A 311 -8.40 11.08 0.51
C THR A 311 -7.79 10.39 -0.73
N PRO A 312 -8.33 9.23 -1.16
CA PRO A 312 -7.97 8.66 -2.46
C PRO A 312 -8.09 9.66 -3.61
N LEU A 313 -9.16 10.46 -3.63
CA LEU A 313 -9.36 11.52 -4.63
C LEU A 313 -8.25 12.60 -4.55
N GLY A 314 -7.81 12.96 -3.35
CA GLY A 314 -6.71 13.91 -3.14
C GLY A 314 -5.38 13.37 -3.67
N LEU A 315 -5.12 12.10 -3.45
CA LEU A 315 -3.95 11.39 -3.98
C LEU A 315 -4.01 11.27 -5.51
N ASP A 316 -5.17 10.94 -6.07
CA ASP A 316 -5.39 10.86 -7.52
C ASP A 316 -5.16 12.21 -8.21
N LEU A 317 -5.60 13.30 -7.58
CA LEU A 317 -5.38 14.65 -8.09
C LEU A 317 -3.90 15.03 -8.09
N LEU A 318 -3.17 14.73 -7.03
CA LEU A 318 -1.72 14.94 -6.95
C LEU A 318 -0.99 14.20 -8.06
N ALA A 319 -1.39 12.96 -8.31
CA ALA A 319 -0.85 12.12 -9.34
C ALA A 319 -1.11 12.64 -10.75
N ALA A 320 -2.35 13.00 -11.04
CA ALA A 320 -2.76 13.48 -12.36
C ALA A 320 -2.02 14.79 -12.75
N THR A 321 -1.76 15.66 -11.77
CA THR A 321 -1.07 16.92 -12.01
C THR A 321 0.44 16.74 -12.20
N GLY A 322 1.06 15.74 -11.59
CA GLY A 322 2.44 15.33 -11.86
C GLY A 322 2.64 14.83 -13.29
N GLN A 323 1.68 14.06 -13.83
CA GLN A 323 1.74 13.54 -15.20
C GLN A 323 1.51 14.60 -16.29
N ALA A 324 0.76 15.66 -16.00
CA ALA A 324 0.51 16.74 -16.95
C ALA A 324 1.76 17.59 -17.20
N ALA A 325 2.61 17.78 -16.19
CA ALA A 325 3.86 18.51 -16.32
C ALA A 325 4.87 17.78 -17.23
N ASP A 326 4.94 16.45 -17.18
CA ASP A 326 5.83 15.62 -18.01
C ASP A 326 5.44 15.61 -19.50
N ARG A 327 4.17 15.83 -19.84
CA ARG A 327 3.71 15.92 -21.23
C ARG A 327 4.01 17.27 -21.88
N SER A 328 3.97 18.36 -21.14
CA SER A 328 4.25 19.69 -21.65
C SER A 328 5.73 19.91 -21.98
N ASP A 329 6.64 19.24 -21.23
CA ASP A 329 8.07 19.30 -21.49
C ASP A 329 8.49 18.51 -22.76
N ARG A 330 7.75 17.46 -23.12
CA ARG A 330 8.04 16.64 -24.31
C ARG A 330 7.54 17.25 -25.61
N THR A 331 6.59 18.18 -25.57
CA THR A 331 6.06 18.87 -26.76
C THR A 331 6.81 20.17 -27.06
N GLY A 332 7.68 20.66 -26.20
CA GLY A 332 8.45 21.90 -26.35
C GLY A 332 9.77 21.79 -27.12
N ASN A 333 10.25 20.60 -27.42
CA ASN A 333 11.56 20.39 -28.05
C ASN A 333 11.44 19.74 -29.43
N GLY A 334 10.72 20.38 -30.35
CA GLY A 334 10.76 20.08 -31.77
C GLY A 334 11.96 20.77 -32.43
N PRO A 335 12.70 20.10 -33.33
CA PRO A 335 13.85 20.73 -33.99
C PRO A 335 13.38 21.90 -34.86
N GLY A 336 13.94 23.09 -34.61
CA GLY A 336 13.73 24.28 -35.42
C GLY A 336 14.14 24.06 -36.88
N PRO A 337 13.50 24.77 -37.83
CA PRO A 337 13.78 24.56 -39.24
C PRO A 337 15.20 24.97 -39.58
N ALA A 338 15.93 24.06 -40.23
CA ALA A 338 17.27 24.27 -40.74
C ALA A 338 17.30 25.46 -41.72
N ALA A 339 18.10 26.46 -41.39
CA ALA A 339 18.41 27.58 -42.26
C ALA A 339 19.09 27.06 -43.53
N ARG A 340 18.45 27.28 -44.70
CA ARG A 340 19.04 27.05 -46.00
C ARG A 340 20.06 28.16 -46.28
N SER A 341 21.33 27.80 -46.41
CA SER A 341 22.37 28.66 -46.96
C SER A 341 22.17 28.91 -48.46
N PRO A 342 22.40 30.12 -49.01
CA PRO A 342 22.33 30.36 -50.43
C PRO A 342 23.60 29.84 -51.11
N ARG A 343 23.43 29.05 -52.17
CA ARG A 343 24.49 28.69 -53.09
C ARG A 343 24.85 29.90 -53.95
N THR A 344 26.05 30.39 -53.86
CA THR A 344 26.72 31.19 -54.90
C THR A 344 27.44 30.23 -55.84
N GLY A 345 27.17 30.32 -57.10
CA GLY A 345 27.96 29.72 -58.16
C GLY A 345 28.12 30.73 -59.25
N PRO A 346 29.23 30.61 -60.04
CA PRO A 346 29.52 31.54 -61.15
C PRO A 346 28.62 31.29 -62.39
#